data_36c3bce91e4a199a2cfd53729d333064
#
_entry.id   36c3bce91e4a199a2cfd53729d333064
#
_cell.length_a   1.000
_cell.length_b   1.000
_cell.length_c   1.000
_cell.angle_alpha   90.00
_cell.angle_beta   90.00
_cell.angle_gamma   90.00
#
_symmetry.space_group_name_H-M   'P 1'
#
loop_
_entity.id
_entity.type
_entity.pdbx_description
1 polymer ?
#
loop_
_entity_poly.entity_id
_entity_poly.type
_entity_poly.pdbx_seq_one_letter_code
_entity_poly.pdbx_strand_id
1 'polypeptide(L)'
;NVENFIRGANCTVMTVGDSFKPPTRFIFAYEYSPTCVKMMKRIAQSDLLRLLQCHLVYVGDHPEILREPEQYLKDANLDVITEYRYGDVAENILEYQNEHGIQLIVLGAFSHSKIHQFFLGSIATTIFRNAKVPLLVAR
;
A
#
# COMPACT_ATOMS: atom_id res chain seq x y z
N ASN A 1 17.85 11.68 6.39
CA ASN A 1 16.44 11.99 6.57
C ASN A 1 15.58 10.73 6.54
N VAL A 2 14.31 10.84 6.81
CA VAL A 2 13.38 9.71 6.89
C VAL A 2 13.33 8.94 5.56
N GLU A 3 13.33 9.63 4.44
CA GLU A 3 13.32 9.02 3.10
C GLU A 3 14.54 8.14 2.86
N ASN A 4 15.73 8.61 3.24
CA ASN A 4 16.96 7.84 3.15
C ASN A 4 16.95 6.62 4.07
N PHE A 5 16.36 6.75 5.25
CA PHE A 5 16.18 5.63 6.16
C PHE A 5 15.27 4.55 5.55
N ILE A 6 14.13 4.94 4.98
CA ILE A 6 13.21 4.01 4.32
C ILE A 6 13.91 3.31 3.15
N ARG A 7 14.67 4.05 2.35
CA ARG A 7 15.46 3.49 1.23
C ARG A 7 16.48 2.44 1.68
N GLY A 8 17.11 2.66 2.82
CA GLY A 8 18.13 1.76 3.37
C GLY A 8 17.60 0.59 4.18
N ALA A 9 16.34 0.59 4.55
CA ALA A 9 15.76 -0.44 5.40
C ALA A 9 15.54 -1.75 4.63
N ASN A 10 15.94 -2.86 5.23
CA ASN A 10 15.70 -4.21 4.70
C ASN A 10 14.46 -4.87 5.31
N CYS A 11 13.58 -4.07 5.90
CA CYS A 11 12.37 -4.53 6.55
C CYS A 11 11.20 -3.63 6.17
N THR A 12 10.00 -4.04 6.55
CA THR A 12 8.81 -3.21 6.47
C THR A 12 8.96 -2.02 7.40
N VAL A 13 8.70 -0.83 6.90
CA VAL A 13 8.80 0.43 7.64
C VAL A 13 7.43 1.09 7.73
N MET A 14 7.06 1.51 8.92
CA MET A 14 5.86 2.31 9.15
C MET A 14 6.26 3.73 9.52
N THR A 15 5.72 4.71 8.81
CA THR A 15 5.87 6.11 9.17
C THR A 15 4.63 6.59 9.91
N VAL A 16 4.84 7.31 10.99
CA VAL A 16 3.75 7.89 11.80
C VAL A 16 4.04 9.37 12.04
N GLY A 17 2.99 10.18 12.08
CA GLY A 17 3.11 11.58 12.46
C GLY A 17 2.89 11.79 13.97
N ASP A 18 2.96 13.05 14.38
CA ASP A 18 2.86 13.44 15.81
C ASP A 18 1.49 13.15 16.42
N SER A 19 0.44 13.03 15.61
CA SER A 19 -0.94 12.79 16.05
C SER A 19 -1.45 11.44 15.56
N PHE A 20 -0.70 10.37 15.82
CA PHE A 20 -1.11 9.03 15.42
C PHE A 20 -2.41 8.61 16.11
N LYS A 21 -3.34 8.13 15.31
CA LYS A 21 -4.57 7.47 15.77
C LYS A 21 -4.60 6.05 15.21
N PRO A 22 -5.02 5.04 15.98
CA PRO A 22 -5.16 3.68 15.45
C PRO A 22 -6.07 3.67 14.21
N PRO A 23 -5.63 3.12 13.08
CA PRO A 23 -6.44 3.07 11.88
C PRO A 23 -7.58 2.05 12.00
N THR A 24 -8.69 2.31 11.30
CA THR A 24 -9.79 1.36 11.13
C THR A 24 -9.88 0.86 9.68
N ARG A 25 -9.26 1.58 8.75
CA ARG A 25 -9.23 1.28 7.32
C ARG A 25 -7.85 1.53 6.77
N PHE A 26 -7.47 0.72 5.80
CA PHE A 26 -6.22 0.96 5.06
C PHE A 26 -6.42 0.76 3.57
N ILE A 27 -5.62 1.47 2.76
CA ILE A 27 -5.45 1.18 1.33
C ILE A 27 -4.32 0.18 1.18
N PHE A 28 -4.55 -0.88 0.41
CA PHE A 28 -3.49 -1.65 -0.19
C PHE A 28 -3.39 -1.28 -1.66
N ALA A 29 -2.39 -0.49 -2.01
CA ALA A 29 -2.11 -0.09 -3.38
C ALA A 29 -1.46 -1.26 -4.12
N TYR A 30 -2.25 -1.95 -4.92
CA TYR A 30 -1.84 -3.19 -5.58
C TYR A 30 -1.34 -2.94 -7.00
N GLU A 31 -0.25 -3.58 -7.34
CA GLU A 31 0.20 -3.79 -8.71
C GLU A 31 0.68 -5.23 -8.85
N TYR A 32 0.75 -5.73 -10.09
CA TYR A 32 1.29 -7.07 -10.31
C TYR A 32 2.82 -7.04 -10.25
N SER A 33 3.35 -7.16 -9.03
CA SER A 33 4.79 -7.20 -8.77
C SER A 33 5.12 -8.18 -7.64
N PRO A 34 6.33 -8.75 -7.61
CA PRO A 34 6.74 -9.63 -6.52
C PRO A 34 6.63 -9.00 -5.14
N THR A 35 6.89 -7.70 -5.04
CA THR A 35 6.80 -6.96 -3.78
C THR A 35 5.36 -6.85 -3.30
N CYS A 36 4.41 -6.56 -4.19
CA CYS A 36 3.00 -6.51 -3.85
C CYS A 36 2.43 -7.89 -3.47
N VAL A 37 2.82 -8.94 -4.17
CA VAL A 37 2.44 -10.31 -3.81
C VAL A 37 2.95 -10.68 -2.41
N LYS A 38 4.19 -10.33 -2.12
CA LYS A 38 4.79 -10.54 -0.80
C LYS A 38 4.04 -9.75 0.28
N MET A 39 3.68 -8.50 0.00
CA MET A 39 2.90 -7.67 0.91
C MET A 39 1.50 -8.23 1.14
N MET A 40 0.84 -8.71 0.09
CA MET A 40 -0.46 -9.38 0.19
C MET A 40 -0.43 -10.54 1.19
N LYS A 41 0.59 -11.38 1.11
CA LYS A 41 0.78 -12.50 2.04
C LYS A 41 1.01 -12.02 3.48
N ARG A 42 1.77 -10.95 3.66
CA ARG A 42 2.01 -10.35 4.98
C ARG A 42 0.72 -9.76 5.58
N ILE A 43 -0.09 -9.08 4.77
CA ILE A 43 -1.40 -8.57 5.20
C ILE A 43 -2.27 -9.73 5.68
N ALA A 44 -2.36 -10.81 4.90
CA ALA A 44 -3.17 -11.97 5.22
C ALA A 44 -2.73 -12.66 6.53
N GLN A 45 -1.46 -12.54 6.90
CA GLN A 45 -0.89 -13.14 8.12
C GLN A 45 -0.83 -12.17 9.31
N SER A 46 -1.13 -10.89 9.09
CA SER A 46 -1.05 -9.88 10.13
C SER A 46 -2.30 -9.89 11.02
N ASP A 47 -2.13 -10.19 12.28
CA ASP A 47 -3.24 -10.14 13.25
C ASP A 47 -3.82 -8.74 13.41
N LEU A 48 -2.97 -7.72 13.22
CA LEU A 48 -3.40 -6.32 13.29
C LEU A 48 -4.19 -5.90 12.04
N LEU A 49 -3.63 -6.12 10.84
CA LEU A 49 -4.24 -5.67 9.59
C LEU A 49 -5.53 -6.41 9.26
N ARG A 50 -5.66 -7.67 9.68
CA ARG A 50 -6.89 -8.45 9.50
C ARG A 50 -8.10 -7.89 10.26
N LEU A 51 -7.87 -7.07 11.28
CA LEU A 51 -8.93 -6.39 12.03
C LEU A 51 -9.45 -5.13 11.34
N LEU A 52 -8.74 -4.67 10.31
CA LEU A 52 -9.05 -3.43 9.60
C LEU A 52 -9.77 -3.73 8.29
N GLN A 53 -10.56 -2.77 7.80
CA GLN A 53 -11.13 -2.84 6.47
C GLN A 53 -10.04 -2.55 5.43
N CYS A 54 -9.87 -3.47 4.48
CA CYS A 54 -8.89 -3.36 3.40
C CYS A 54 -9.54 -2.77 2.15
N HIS A 55 -9.09 -1.60 1.73
CA HIS A 55 -9.42 -1.04 0.43
C HIS A 55 -8.32 -1.42 -0.56
N LEU A 56 -8.58 -2.45 -1.33
CA LEU A 56 -7.67 -2.96 -2.36
C LEU A 56 -7.83 -2.12 -3.62
N VAL A 57 -6.87 -1.25 -3.88
CA VAL A 57 -6.93 -0.26 -4.95
C VAL A 57 -5.89 -0.54 -6.03
N TYR A 58 -6.34 -0.59 -7.27
CA TYR A 58 -5.48 -0.70 -8.45
C TYR A 58 -5.69 0.50 -9.36
N VAL A 59 -4.58 1.07 -9.83
CA VAL A 59 -4.60 2.17 -10.81
C VAL A 59 -3.89 1.71 -12.07
N GLY A 60 -4.63 1.57 -13.16
CA GLY A 60 -4.10 1.08 -14.44
C GLY A 60 -5.18 0.53 -15.36
N ASP A 61 -4.77 -0.16 -16.42
CA ASP A 61 -5.63 -0.57 -17.51
C ASP A 61 -6.11 -2.04 -17.41
N HIS A 62 -5.69 -2.77 -16.39
CA HIS A 62 -5.96 -4.20 -16.24
C HIS A 62 -6.65 -4.52 -14.92
N PRO A 63 -7.90 -4.05 -14.71
CA PRO A 63 -8.60 -4.24 -13.42
C PRO A 63 -8.84 -5.70 -13.05
N GLU A 64 -8.76 -6.61 -14.01
CA GLU A 64 -8.86 -8.06 -13.78
C GLU A 64 -7.79 -8.62 -12.85
N ILE A 65 -6.66 -7.93 -12.71
CA ILE A 65 -5.60 -8.37 -11.78
C ILE A 65 -6.02 -8.33 -10.30
N LEU A 66 -7.09 -7.59 -9.98
CA LEU A 66 -7.60 -7.51 -8.61
C LEU A 66 -8.31 -8.78 -8.13
N ARG A 67 -8.75 -9.63 -9.04
CA ARG A 67 -9.53 -10.83 -8.72
C ARG A 67 -8.78 -11.78 -7.78
N GLU A 68 -7.52 -12.06 -8.09
CA GLU A 68 -6.70 -12.97 -7.29
C GLU A 68 -6.41 -12.41 -5.89
N PRO A 69 -5.87 -11.20 -5.73
CA PRO A 69 -5.62 -10.64 -4.40
C PRO A 69 -6.89 -10.42 -3.59
N GLU A 70 -8.00 -10.04 -4.22
CA GLU A 70 -9.29 -9.93 -3.53
C GLU A 70 -9.69 -11.27 -2.90
N GLN A 71 -9.68 -12.35 -3.68
CA GLN A 71 -10.04 -13.66 -3.19
C GLN A 71 -9.09 -14.15 -2.10
N TYR A 72 -7.80 -13.95 -2.31
CA TYR A 72 -6.77 -14.34 -1.35
C TYR A 72 -6.98 -13.68 0.02
N LEU A 73 -7.25 -12.38 0.02
CA LEU A 73 -7.46 -11.62 1.26
C LEU A 73 -8.81 -11.96 1.92
N LYS A 74 -9.86 -12.16 1.14
CA LYS A 74 -11.15 -12.62 1.65
C LYS A 74 -11.06 -14.00 2.28
N ASP A 75 -10.31 -14.91 1.69
CA ASP A 75 -10.06 -16.25 2.24
C ASP A 75 -9.28 -16.20 3.56
N ALA A 76 -8.52 -15.14 3.78
CA ALA A 76 -7.84 -14.85 5.05
C ALA A 76 -8.73 -14.11 6.06
N ASN A 77 -10.02 -13.99 5.79
CA ASN A 77 -11.04 -13.33 6.62
C ASN A 77 -10.88 -11.81 6.76
N LEU A 78 -10.26 -11.16 5.77
CA LEU A 78 -10.29 -9.70 5.72
C LEU A 78 -11.62 -9.19 5.16
N ASP A 79 -12.06 -8.04 5.64
CA ASP A 79 -13.10 -7.24 5.02
C ASP A 79 -12.46 -6.45 3.87
N VAL A 80 -12.75 -6.82 2.63
CA VAL A 80 -12.10 -6.28 1.43
C VAL A 80 -13.09 -5.55 0.55
N ILE A 81 -12.77 -4.31 0.23
CA ILE A 81 -13.42 -3.50 -0.79
C ILE A 81 -12.42 -3.26 -1.92
N THR A 82 -12.80 -3.55 -3.15
CA THR A 82 -11.95 -3.32 -4.33
C THR A 82 -12.35 -2.05 -5.06
N GLU A 83 -11.35 -1.35 -5.58
CA GLU A 83 -11.52 -0.18 -6.44
C GLU A 83 -10.46 -0.20 -7.54
N TYR A 84 -10.84 0.18 -8.75
CA TYR A 84 -9.86 0.43 -9.81
C TYR A 84 -10.06 1.82 -10.40
N ARG A 85 -8.95 2.44 -10.78
CA ARG A 85 -8.92 3.78 -11.38
C ARG A 85 -7.90 3.84 -12.49
N TYR A 86 -8.01 4.87 -13.30
CA TYR A 86 -7.10 5.14 -14.41
C TYR A 86 -6.30 6.42 -14.12
N GLY A 87 -5.15 6.54 -14.76
CA GLY A 87 -4.34 7.74 -14.72
C GLY A 87 -3.11 7.62 -13.80
N ASP A 88 -2.75 8.70 -13.15
CA ASP A 88 -1.58 8.77 -12.27
C ASP A 88 -1.82 7.97 -10.99
N VAL A 89 -0.89 7.06 -10.68
CA VAL A 89 -1.06 6.14 -9.55
C VAL A 89 -1.04 6.90 -8.22
N ALA A 90 -0.02 7.71 -7.98
CA ALA A 90 0.13 8.43 -6.71
C ALA A 90 -1.04 9.38 -6.45
N GLU A 91 -1.44 10.14 -7.45
CA GLU A 91 -2.58 11.06 -7.38
C GLU A 91 -3.87 10.33 -7.02
N ASN A 92 -4.17 9.23 -7.72
CA ASN A 92 -5.38 8.45 -7.47
C ASN A 92 -5.41 7.82 -6.08
N ILE A 93 -4.27 7.33 -5.59
CA ILE A 93 -4.19 6.77 -4.23
C ILE A 93 -4.43 7.84 -3.18
N LEU A 94 -3.83 9.02 -3.34
CA LEU A 94 -4.00 10.13 -2.41
C LEU A 94 -5.44 10.67 -2.41
N GLU A 95 -6.06 10.78 -3.59
CA GLU A 95 -7.46 11.17 -3.71
C GLU A 95 -8.39 10.17 -3.04
N TYR A 96 -8.19 8.88 -3.30
CA TYR A 96 -8.98 7.81 -2.69
C TYR A 96 -8.87 7.83 -1.18
N GLN A 97 -7.65 7.97 -0.65
CA GLN A 97 -7.41 8.10 0.78
C GLN A 97 -8.26 9.23 1.38
N ASN A 98 -8.25 10.39 0.74
CA ASN A 98 -8.98 11.57 1.23
C ASN A 98 -10.49 11.39 1.14
N GLU A 99 -11.00 10.90 0.00
CA GLU A 99 -12.43 10.68 -0.24
C GLU A 99 -13.07 9.72 0.76
N HIS A 100 -12.35 8.67 1.15
CA HIS A 100 -12.87 7.60 1.99
C HIS A 100 -12.41 7.67 3.45
N GLY A 101 -11.68 8.73 3.82
CA GLY A 101 -11.18 8.89 5.19
C GLY A 101 -10.28 7.74 5.64
N ILE A 102 -9.41 7.26 4.74
CA ILE A 102 -8.49 6.16 5.03
C ILE A 102 -7.36 6.65 5.95
N GLN A 103 -7.01 5.87 6.95
CA GLN A 103 -6.05 6.27 7.98
C GLN A 103 -4.68 5.60 7.86
N LEU A 104 -4.50 4.72 6.89
CA LEU A 104 -3.23 4.02 6.64
C LEU A 104 -3.12 3.67 5.16
N ILE A 105 -1.96 3.89 4.58
CA ILE A 105 -1.65 3.44 3.21
C ILE A 105 -0.57 2.38 3.28
N VAL A 106 -0.84 1.23 2.68
CA VAL A 106 0.11 0.11 2.59
C VAL A 106 0.62 0.01 1.17
N LEU A 107 1.93 0.10 1.01
CA LEU A 107 2.62 0.08 -0.28
C LEU A 107 3.64 -1.05 -0.32
N GLY A 108 3.73 -1.73 -1.46
CA GLY A 108 4.98 -2.34 -1.86
C GLY A 108 5.97 -1.25 -2.29
N ALA A 109 7.26 -1.49 -2.17
CA ALA A 109 8.24 -0.60 -2.78
C ALA A 109 8.12 -0.76 -4.29
N PHE A 110 7.45 0.18 -4.95
CA PHE A 110 7.24 0.18 -6.39
C PHE A 110 8.57 0.42 -7.10
N SER A 111 9.32 -0.63 -7.32
CA SER A 111 10.57 -0.58 -8.06
C SER A 111 10.47 -1.48 -9.29
N HIS A 112 10.45 -0.89 -10.46
CA HIS A 112 10.56 -1.61 -11.73
C HIS A 112 12.01 -1.96 -12.09
N SER A 113 12.98 -1.54 -11.27
CA SER A 113 14.40 -1.75 -11.53
C SER A 113 14.94 -2.94 -10.75
N LYS A 114 15.41 -3.95 -11.48
CA LYS A 114 16.17 -5.07 -10.92
C LYS A 114 17.56 -4.67 -10.38
N ILE A 115 17.94 -3.42 -10.54
CA ILE A 115 19.33 -2.97 -10.38
C ILE A 115 19.57 -2.33 -9.00
N HIS A 116 18.55 -1.87 -8.29
CA HIS A 116 18.75 -1.15 -7.04
C HIS A 116 17.93 -1.72 -5.89
N GLN A 117 18.59 -2.46 -5.01
CA GLN A 117 18.01 -2.97 -3.75
C GLN A 117 17.54 -1.84 -2.79
N PHE A 118 17.84 -0.59 -3.13
CA PHE A 118 17.63 0.58 -2.26
C PHE A 118 16.75 1.66 -2.88
N PHE A 119 16.02 1.34 -3.94
CA PHE A 119 15.20 2.34 -4.63
C PHE A 119 13.75 2.29 -4.12
N LEU A 120 13.36 3.36 -3.43
CA LEU A 120 11.95 3.64 -3.22
C LEU A 120 11.44 4.24 -4.53
N GLY A 121 10.53 3.57 -5.24
CA GLY A 121 10.02 4.02 -6.53
C GLY A 121 9.44 5.43 -6.49
N SER A 122 9.38 6.09 -7.65
CA SER A 122 8.85 7.46 -7.76
C SER A 122 7.43 7.59 -7.21
N ILE A 123 6.58 6.58 -7.41
CA ILE A 123 5.21 6.55 -6.90
C ILE A 123 5.20 6.53 -5.37
N ALA A 124 5.96 5.62 -4.75
CA ALA A 124 6.06 5.54 -3.29
C ALA A 124 6.64 6.82 -2.69
N THR A 125 7.63 7.42 -3.33
CA THR A 125 8.22 8.70 -2.91
C THR A 125 7.19 9.83 -2.98
N THR A 126 6.40 9.91 -4.04
CA THR A 126 5.37 10.93 -4.18
C THR A 126 4.27 10.77 -3.12
N ILE A 127 3.83 9.55 -2.89
CA ILE A 127 2.86 9.27 -1.83
C ILE A 127 3.43 9.64 -0.47
N PHE A 128 4.66 9.24 -0.17
CA PHE A 128 5.34 9.57 1.08
C PHE A 128 5.40 11.07 1.36
N ARG A 129 5.72 11.86 0.34
CA ARG A 129 5.84 13.33 0.48
C ARG A 129 4.51 14.05 0.67
N ASN A 130 3.43 13.49 0.14
CA ASN A 130 2.14 14.17 0.07
C ASN A 130 1.06 13.56 0.97
N ALA A 131 1.23 12.33 1.44
CA ALA A 131 0.26 11.70 2.32
C ALA A 131 0.26 12.35 3.71
N LYS A 132 -0.95 12.56 4.24
CA LYS A 132 -1.18 13.08 5.59
C LYS A 132 -1.48 11.97 6.59
N VAL A 133 -1.36 10.73 6.19
CA VAL A 133 -1.62 9.54 7.00
C VAL A 133 -0.40 8.66 7.05
N PRO A 134 -0.30 7.77 8.04
CA PRO A 134 0.77 6.79 8.13
C PRO A 134 0.89 5.93 6.87
N LEU A 135 2.13 5.58 6.54
CA LEU A 135 2.48 4.67 5.45
C LEU A 135 3.14 3.43 6.01
N LEU A 136 2.74 2.29 5.50
CA LEU A 136 3.43 1.02 5.74
C LEU A 136 4.05 0.58 4.41
N VAL A 137 5.37 0.59 4.35
CA VAL A 137 6.12 0.28 3.13
C VAL A 137 6.85 -1.04 3.31
N ALA A 138 6.54 -2.01 2.45
CA ALA A 138 7.19 -3.31 2.40
C ALA A 138 8.20 -3.39 1.27
N ARG A 139 9.24 -4.14 1.52
CA ARG A 139 10.25 -4.52 0.53
C ARG A 139 10.30 -6.03 0.34
#